data_2cd0e10146cf756360582d2c53e1f98b
#
_entry.id   2cd0e10146cf756360582d2c53e1f98b
#
_cell.length_a   1.000
_cell.length_b   1.000
_cell.length_c   1.000
_cell.angle_alpha   90.00
_cell.angle_beta   90.00
_cell.angle_gamma   90.00
#
_symmetry.space_group_name_H-M   'P 1'
#
loop_
_entity.id
_entity.type
_entity.pdbx_description
1 polymer ?
#
loop_
_entity_poly.entity_id
_entity_poly.type
_entity_poly.pdbx_seq_one_letter_code
_entity_poly.pdbx_strand_id
1 'polypeptide(L)'
;MQIFGVLGAIATIGLGIPQLIEQIKTKKTGKVNYVSFWIFYAGILLWVIYGLFAGADYWQVFVANFVCILIYSATMYYIYYYRDDRTKKMMIKVIIGITILMILSAILFAAFIAQQYYALRYGVEFANKKIPTLPEKERAIVATIAPSLTTFAFLPQFFINLKKKNFAGLSPWMPLLYMFNNTCWVIYYFMKPFYDVQLDQAIMKNAWIAVAPAIAWQFIAIITYTSQFIAILNYRISVKKANLLQNQTLENNLQNQNKIS
;
A
#
# COMPACT_ATOMS: atom_id res chain seq x y z
N MET A 1 0.26 0.21 -21.48
CA MET A 1 0.92 0.79 -20.31
C MET A 1 -0.04 1.67 -19.50
N GLN A 2 -0.59 2.77 -20.01
CA GLN A 2 -1.40 3.75 -19.27
C GLN A 2 -2.59 3.14 -18.53
N ILE A 3 -3.30 2.18 -19.16
CA ILE A 3 -4.45 1.48 -18.53
C ILE A 3 -4.02 0.80 -17.22
N PHE A 4 -2.90 0.08 -17.22
CA PHE A 4 -2.40 -0.59 -16.01
C PHE A 4 -1.91 0.39 -14.95
N GLY A 5 -1.34 1.53 -15.35
CA GLY A 5 -1.00 2.61 -14.42
C GLY A 5 -2.24 3.20 -13.74
N VAL A 6 -3.32 3.43 -14.49
CA VAL A 6 -4.59 3.92 -13.93
C VAL A 6 -5.26 2.87 -13.03
N LEU A 7 -5.31 1.60 -13.47
CA LEU A 7 -5.85 0.52 -12.64
C LEU A 7 -5.06 0.33 -11.35
N GLY A 8 -3.73 0.38 -11.44
CA GLY A 8 -2.85 0.36 -10.28
C GLY A 8 -3.10 1.54 -9.34
N ALA A 9 -3.26 2.75 -9.88
CA ALA A 9 -3.57 3.94 -9.09
C ALA A 9 -4.91 3.81 -8.35
N ILE A 10 -5.97 3.37 -9.03
CA ILE A 10 -7.29 3.14 -8.41
C ILE A 10 -7.19 2.07 -7.31
N ALA A 11 -6.51 0.97 -7.59
CA ALA A 11 -6.33 -0.09 -6.61
C ALA A 11 -5.53 0.40 -5.39
N THR A 12 -4.44 1.15 -5.60
CA THR A 12 -3.61 1.74 -4.54
C THR A 12 -4.45 2.63 -3.61
N ILE A 13 -5.26 3.53 -4.19
CA ILE A 13 -6.18 4.40 -3.43
C ILE A 13 -7.18 3.54 -2.65
N GLY A 14 -7.73 2.50 -3.28
CA GLY A 14 -8.69 1.58 -2.67
C GLY A 14 -8.17 0.84 -1.45
N LEU A 15 -6.85 0.60 -1.36
CA LEU A 15 -6.25 -0.14 -0.24
C LEU A 15 -6.38 0.56 1.12
N GLY A 16 -6.34 1.90 1.15
CA GLY A 16 -6.41 2.68 2.39
C GLY A 16 -7.82 2.91 2.93
N ILE A 17 -8.83 2.85 2.06
CA ILE A 17 -10.21 3.22 2.39
C ILE A 17 -10.86 2.30 3.42
N PRO A 18 -10.80 0.95 3.32
CA PRO A 18 -11.48 0.07 4.24
C PRO A 18 -11.05 0.26 5.69
N GLN A 19 -9.77 0.46 5.94
CA GLN A 19 -9.25 0.67 7.29
C GLN A 19 -9.74 1.99 7.89
N LEU A 20 -9.76 3.06 7.11
CA LEU A 20 -10.28 4.35 7.55
C LEU A 20 -11.78 4.26 7.89
N ILE A 21 -12.57 3.62 7.03
CA ILE A 21 -14.00 3.41 7.26
C ILE A 21 -14.25 2.60 8.54
N GLU A 22 -13.48 1.52 8.75
CA GLU A 22 -13.64 0.68 9.94
C GLU A 22 -13.34 1.48 11.22
N GLN A 23 -12.27 2.27 11.23
CA GLN A 23 -11.92 3.13 12.38
C GLN A 23 -13.03 4.14 12.70
N ILE A 24 -13.59 4.80 11.68
CA ILE A 24 -14.67 5.77 11.86
C ILE A 24 -15.94 5.09 12.40
N LYS A 25 -16.27 3.89 11.88
CA LYS A 25 -17.46 3.15 12.29
C LYS A 25 -17.35 2.55 13.69
N THR A 26 -16.23 1.90 13.98
CA THR A 26 -16.05 1.18 15.26
C THR A 26 -15.64 2.11 16.38
N LYS A 27 -15.06 3.28 16.07
CA LYS A 27 -14.48 4.23 17.04
C LYS A 27 -13.49 3.56 18.00
N LYS A 28 -12.79 2.54 17.53
CA LYS A 28 -11.82 1.76 18.31
C LYS A 28 -10.54 1.58 17.53
N THR A 29 -9.41 1.67 18.24
CA THR A 29 -8.12 1.28 17.71
C THR A 29 -7.75 -0.08 18.27
N GLY A 30 -7.63 -1.10 17.39
CA GLY A 30 -7.14 -2.41 17.79
C GLY A 30 -5.68 -2.36 18.27
N LYS A 31 -5.14 -3.51 18.65
CA LYS A 31 -3.70 -3.62 18.99
C LYS A 31 -2.87 -3.47 17.72
N VAL A 32 -2.36 -2.27 17.48
CA VAL A 32 -1.57 -1.91 16.30
C VAL A 32 -0.13 -1.52 16.69
N ASN A 33 0.81 -1.76 15.78
CA ASN A 33 2.16 -1.23 15.93
C ASN A 33 2.24 0.18 15.32
N TYR A 34 2.21 1.20 16.16
CA TYR A 34 2.25 2.59 15.74
C TYR A 34 3.49 2.97 14.92
N VAL A 35 4.64 2.37 15.23
CA VAL A 35 5.88 2.61 14.48
C VAL A 35 5.74 2.13 13.04
N SER A 36 5.14 0.95 12.83
CA SER A 36 4.85 0.43 11.49
C SER A 36 4.01 1.39 10.66
N PHE A 37 3.03 2.03 11.28
CA PHE A 37 2.18 3.01 10.59
C PHE A 37 2.96 4.27 10.17
N TRP A 38 3.86 4.78 11.03
CA TRP A 38 4.72 5.91 10.65
C TRP A 38 5.72 5.55 9.55
N ILE A 39 6.30 4.34 9.60
CA ILE A 39 7.21 3.84 8.55
C ILE A 39 6.46 3.73 7.22
N PHE A 40 5.25 3.18 7.24
CA PHE A 40 4.41 3.08 6.05
C PHE A 40 4.06 4.47 5.48
N TYR A 41 3.72 5.42 6.34
CA TYR A 41 3.40 6.79 5.95
C TYR A 41 4.60 7.50 5.29
N ALA A 42 5.80 7.33 5.85
CA ALA A 42 7.04 7.80 5.23
C ALA A 42 7.28 7.13 3.86
N GLY A 43 7.00 5.84 3.73
CA GLY A 43 7.08 5.11 2.46
C GLY A 43 6.14 5.66 1.38
N ILE A 44 4.89 6.01 1.75
CA ILE A 44 3.95 6.66 0.81
C ILE A 44 4.50 8.02 0.35
N LEU A 45 5.07 8.83 1.26
CA LEU A 45 5.67 10.11 0.90
C LEU A 45 6.83 9.93 -0.09
N LEU A 46 7.68 8.92 0.10
CA LEU A 46 8.74 8.61 -0.87
C LEU A 46 8.19 8.19 -2.24
N TRP A 47 7.05 7.51 -2.28
CA TRP A 47 6.36 7.23 -3.53
C TRP A 47 5.81 8.50 -4.22
N VAL A 48 5.34 9.50 -3.45
CA VAL A 48 4.95 10.81 -4.01
C VAL A 48 6.18 11.53 -4.59
N ILE A 49 7.30 11.54 -3.86
CA ILE A 49 8.59 12.08 -4.34
C ILE A 49 9.03 11.38 -5.61
N TYR A 50 8.99 10.03 -5.63
CA TYR A 50 9.31 9.25 -6.82
C TYR A 50 8.42 9.63 -8.01
N GLY A 51 7.08 9.68 -7.81
CA GLY A 51 6.14 10.00 -8.87
C GLY A 51 6.33 11.38 -9.50
N LEU A 52 6.77 12.38 -8.71
CA LEU A 52 7.10 13.72 -9.21
C LEU A 52 8.44 13.73 -9.97
N PHE A 53 9.48 13.20 -9.35
CA PHE A 53 10.84 13.33 -9.86
C PHE A 53 11.27 12.20 -10.81
N ALA A 54 10.40 11.22 -11.06
CA ALA A 54 10.60 10.24 -12.13
C ALA A 54 10.27 10.81 -13.51
N GLY A 55 9.46 11.87 -13.56
CA GLY A 55 9.08 12.59 -14.79
C GLY A 55 7.58 12.78 -14.93
N ALA A 56 7.16 13.71 -15.78
CA ALA A 56 5.75 14.06 -15.97
C ALA A 56 4.88 12.88 -16.43
N ASP A 57 5.45 11.91 -17.06
CA ASP A 57 4.82 10.68 -17.55
C ASP A 57 4.63 9.59 -16.47
N TYR A 58 5.11 9.82 -15.24
CA TYR A 58 4.83 9.01 -14.04
C TYR A 58 3.65 9.55 -13.20
N TRP A 59 2.80 10.37 -13.78
CA TRP A 59 1.71 11.05 -13.09
C TRP A 59 0.78 10.10 -12.32
N GLN A 60 0.55 8.87 -12.81
CA GLN A 60 -0.28 7.87 -12.11
C GLN A 60 0.31 7.49 -10.75
N VAL A 61 1.64 7.33 -10.68
CA VAL A 61 2.34 7.01 -9.43
C VAL A 61 2.19 8.16 -8.44
N PHE A 62 2.36 9.40 -8.92
CA PHE A 62 2.19 10.59 -8.08
C PHE A 62 0.76 10.69 -7.54
N VAL A 63 -0.24 10.68 -8.42
CA VAL A 63 -1.65 10.88 -8.04
C VAL A 63 -2.11 9.80 -7.07
N ALA A 64 -1.80 8.52 -7.35
CA ALA A 64 -2.17 7.42 -6.48
C ALA A 64 -1.66 7.63 -5.05
N ASN A 65 -0.37 7.91 -4.91
CA ASN A 65 0.27 8.03 -3.60
C ASN A 65 -0.06 9.36 -2.90
N PHE A 66 -0.30 10.44 -3.65
CA PHE A 66 -0.77 11.70 -3.07
C PHE A 66 -2.17 11.53 -2.44
N VAL A 67 -3.10 10.88 -3.13
CA VAL A 67 -4.43 10.56 -2.55
C VAL A 67 -4.29 9.63 -1.34
N CYS A 68 -3.38 8.65 -1.42
CA CYS A 68 -3.07 7.79 -0.26
C CYS A 68 -2.57 8.59 0.94
N ILE A 69 -1.74 9.62 0.76
CA ILE A 69 -1.29 10.50 1.87
C ILE A 69 -2.50 11.16 2.55
N LEU A 70 -3.48 11.65 1.79
CA LEU A 70 -4.68 12.28 2.36
C LEU A 70 -5.48 11.27 3.20
N ILE A 71 -5.76 10.10 2.63
CA ILE A 71 -6.49 9.01 3.32
C ILE A 71 -5.71 8.56 4.57
N TYR A 72 -4.40 8.38 4.41
CA TYR A 72 -3.58 7.86 5.48
C TYR A 72 -3.33 8.88 6.59
N SER A 73 -3.33 10.17 6.28
CA SER A 73 -3.33 11.25 7.29
C SER A 73 -4.55 11.18 8.20
N ALA A 74 -5.74 10.98 7.62
CA ALA A 74 -6.96 10.77 8.38
C ALA A 74 -6.89 9.47 9.20
N THR A 75 -6.40 8.39 8.60
CA THR A 75 -6.20 7.09 9.28
C THR A 75 -5.26 7.26 10.47
N MET A 76 -4.13 7.93 10.32
CA MET A 76 -3.17 8.20 11.40
C MET A 76 -3.79 9.02 12.53
N TYR A 77 -4.57 10.05 12.19
CA TYR A 77 -5.28 10.83 13.20
C TYR A 77 -6.23 9.93 14.02
N TYR A 78 -7.08 9.14 13.36
CA TYR A 78 -8.08 8.30 14.05
C TYR A 78 -7.46 7.13 14.81
N ILE A 79 -6.34 6.54 14.35
CA ILE A 79 -5.60 5.51 15.10
C ILE A 79 -5.21 6.03 16.48
N TYR A 80 -4.77 7.26 16.60
CA TYR A 80 -4.39 7.84 17.87
C TYR A 80 -5.59 8.46 18.63
N TYR A 81 -6.58 8.97 17.90
CA TYR A 81 -7.76 9.60 18.50
C TYR A 81 -8.64 8.60 19.25
N TYR A 82 -8.79 7.38 18.74
CA TYR A 82 -9.61 6.33 19.37
C TYR A 82 -8.81 5.39 20.29
N ARG A 83 -7.62 5.80 20.73
CA ARG A 83 -6.84 5.09 21.73
C ARG A 83 -7.41 5.27 23.12
N ASP A 84 -7.47 4.20 23.92
CA ASP A 84 -7.96 4.26 25.31
C ASP A 84 -7.02 5.07 26.22
N ASP A 85 -5.70 4.99 26.00
CA ASP A 85 -4.66 5.71 26.73
C ASP A 85 -4.26 7.06 26.09
N ARG A 86 -5.16 7.64 25.29
CA ARG A 86 -4.94 8.91 24.61
C ARG A 86 -4.65 10.07 25.57
N THR A 87 -3.55 10.79 25.34
CA THR A 87 -3.23 12.02 26.05
C THR A 87 -3.21 13.23 25.11
N LYS A 88 -3.50 14.42 25.64
CA LYS A 88 -3.43 15.68 24.87
C LYS A 88 -2.04 15.90 24.28
N LYS A 89 -0.97 15.63 25.07
CA LYS A 89 0.42 15.75 24.62
C LYS A 89 0.76 14.82 23.46
N MET A 90 0.25 13.59 23.48
CA MET A 90 0.42 12.63 22.40
C MET A 90 -0.28 13.11 21.12
N MET A 91 -1.53 13.55 21.22
CA MET A 91 -2.28 14.05 20.06
C MET A 91 -1.61 15.26 19.41
N ILE A 92 -1.08 16.20 20.20
CA ILE A 92 -0.35 17.35 19.66
C ILE A 92 0.86 16.88 18.82
N LYS A 93 1.66 15.92 19.31
CA LYS A 93 2.81 15.39 18.57
C LYS A 93 2.38 14.73 17.26
N VAL A 94 1.30 13.96 17.28
CA VAL A 94 0.75 13.29 16.10
C VAL A 94 0.26 14.31 15.08
N ILE A 95 -0.51 15.32 15.53
CA ILE A 95 -1.01 16.37 14.64
C ILE A 95 0.16 17.15 14.02
N ILE A 96 1.19 17.52 14.79
CA ILE A 96 2.38 18.18 14.26
C ILE A 96 3.05 17.31 13.17
N GLY A 97 3.25 16.00 13.43
CA GLY A 97 3.85 15.10 12.47
C GLY A 97 3.02 14.98 11.18
N ILE A 98 1.70 14.82 11.29
CA ILE A 98 0.80 14.79 10.14
C ILE A 98 0.86 16.13 9.38
N THR A 99 0.80 17.26 10.09
CA THR A 99 0.84 18.59 9.46
C THR A 99 2.11 18.83 8.68
N ILE A 100 3.28 18.43 9.21
CA ILE A 100 4.56 18.54 8.49
C ILE A 100 4.52 17.74 7.19
N LEU A 101 4.05 16.48 7.23
CA LEU A 101 3.96 15.64 6.06
C LEU A 101 2.95 16.17 5.04
N MET A 102 1.83 16.73 5.50
CA MET A 102 0.82 17.35 4.65
C MET A 102 1.34 18.63 3.97
N ILE A 103 2.07 19.47 4.68
CA ILE A 103 2.70 20.68 4.10
C ILE A 103 3.71 20.27 3.02
N LEU A 104 4.57 19.29 3.30
CA LEU A 104 5.54 18.80 2.33
C LEU A 104 4.82 18.21 1.10
N SER A 105 3.77 17.42 1.30
CA SER A 105 2.97 16.86 0.21
C SER A 105 2.25 17.95 -0.61
N ALA A 106 1.79 19.03 0.02
CA ALA A 106 1.16 20.16 -0.68
C ALA A 106 2.19 20.92 -1.56
N ILE A 107 3.42 21.09 -1.09
CA ILE A 107 4.52 21.67 -1.90
C ILE A 107 4.80 20.78 -3.11
N LEU A 108 4.91 19.46 -2.91
CA LEU A 108 5.12 18.51 -4.00
C LEU A 108 3.94 18.50 -4.98
N PHE A 109 2.70 18.67 -4.49
CA PHE A 109 1.51 18.77 -5.34
C PHE A 109 1.52 20.04 -6.18
N ALA A 110 1.91 21.19 -5.63
CA ALA A 110 2.06 22.42 -6.41
C ALA A 110 3.10 22.25 -7.53
N ALA A 111 4.24 21.63 -7.22
CA ALA A 111 5.27 21.31 -8.23
C ALA A 111 4.74 20.34 -9.29
N PHE A 112 3.96 19.33 -8.89
CA PHE A 112 3.33 18.39 -9.81
C PHE A 112 2.33 19.08 -10.76
N ILE A 113 1.48 19.98 -10.26
CA ILE A 113 0.55 20.74 -11.10
C ILE A 113 1.32 21.57 -12.12
N ALA A 114 2.40 22.26 -11.72
CA ALA A 114 3.26 23.01 -12.63
C ALA A 114 3.91 22.09 -13.69
N GLN A 115 4.40 20.91 -13.27
CA GLN A 115 4.98 19.93 -14.19
C GLN A 115 3.97 19.45 -15.24
N GLN A 116 2.75 19.10 -14.80
CA GLN A 116 1.69 18.66 -15.72
C GLN A 116 1.23 19.78 -16.66
N TYR A 117 1.14 21.02 -16.17
CA TYR A 117 0.84 22.17 -17.01
C TYR A 117 1.89 22.33 -18.12
N TYR A 118 3.19 22.26 -17.78
CA TYR A 118 4.25 22.33 -18.78
C TYR A 118 4.23 21.14 -19.74
N ALA A 119 3.94 19.94 -19.25
CA ALA A 119 3.83 18.74 -20.08
C ALA A 119 2.71 18.83 -21.11
N LEU A 120 1.54 19.31 -20.70
CA LEU A 120 0.39 19.50 -21.59
C LEU A 120 0.59 20.63 -22.61
N ARG A 121 1.28 21.71 -22.20
CA ARG A 121 1.44 22.90 -23.06
C ARG A 121 2.64 22.82 -23.99
N TYR A 122 3.74 22.24 -23.54
CA TYR A 122 5.04 22.29 -24.22
C TYR A 122 5.69 20.93 -24.40
N GLY A 123 5.05 19.85 -23.96
CA GLY A 123 5.54 18.49 -24.04
C GLY A 123 6.32 18.03 -22.78
N VAL A 124 6.41 16.71 -22.62
CA VAL A 124 7.02 16.05 -21.44
C VAL A 124 8.48 16.43 -21.27
N GLU A 125 9.26 16.50 -22.35
CA GLU A 125 10.67 16.83 -22.30
C GLU A 125 10.91 18.24 -21.74
N PHE A 126 10.10 19.22 -22.17
CA PHE A 126 10.16 20.58 -21.64
C PHE A 126 9.80 20.62 -20.15
N ALA A 127 8.74 19.92 -19.75
CA ALA A 127 8.33 19.82 -18.35
C ALA A 127 9.44 19.27 -17.46
N ASN A 128 10.10 18.19 -17.90
CA ASN A 128 11.19 17.53 -17.18
C ASN A 128 12.48 18.39 -17.11
N LYS A 129 12.66 19.35 -18.02
CA LYS A 129 13.72 20.37 -17.93
C LYS A 129 13.38 21.49 -16.94
N LYS A 130 12.09 21.86 -16.81
CA LYS A 130 11.64 22.93 -15.89
C LYS A 130 11.51 22.45 -14.45
N ILE A 131 11.02 21.23 -14.24
CA ILE A 131 11.03 20.54 -12.95
C ILE A 131 11.94 19.33 -13.11
N PRO A 132 13.21 19.43 -12.64
CA PRO A 132 14.23 18.44 -12.92
C PRO A 132 13.82 17.05 -12.44
N THR A 133 14.05 16.04 -13.26
CA THR A 133 13.92 14.64 -12.87
C THR A 133 15.17 14.17 -12.15
N LEU A 134 14.99 13.20 -11.25
CA LEU A 134 16.13 12.49 -10.67
C LEU A 134 16.83 11.65 -11.75
N PRO A 135 18.17 11.61 -11.75
CA PRO A 135 18.91 10.66 -12.57
C PRO A 135 18.51 9.21 -12.30
N GLU A 136 18.77 8.28 -13.21
CA GLU A 136 18.31 6.90 -13.15
C GLU A 136 18.75 6.17 -11.86
N LYS A 137 19.96 6.43 -11.40
CA LYS A 137 20.52 5.80 -10.19
C LYS A 137 19.77 6.26 -8.94
N GLU A 138 19.52 7.55 -8.80
CA GLU A 138 18.78 8.13 -7.68
C GLU A 138 17.32 7.70 -7.71
N ARG A 139 16.70 7.60 -8.88
CA ARG A 139 15.37 7.01 -9.05
C ARG A 139 15.33 5.55 -8.59
N ALA A 140 16.35 4.76 -8.96
CA ALA A 140 16.47 3.37 -8.52
C ALA A 140 16.60 3.25 -7.00
N ILE A 141 17.33 4.15 -6.34
CA ILE A 141 17.43 4.19 -4.87
C ILE A 141 16.07 4.46 -4.25
N VAL A 142 15.35 5.48 -4.71
CA VAL A 142 14.01 5.79 -4.18
C VAL A 142 13.03 4.63 -4.47
N ALA A 143 13.09 4.05 -5.68
CA ALA A 143 12.31 2.88 -6.08
C ALA A 143 12.65 1.60 -5.29
N THR A 144 13.76 1.59 -4.56
CA THR A 144 14.12 0.52 -3.62
C THR A 144 13.61 0.82 -2.21
N ILE A 145 13.83 2.03 -1.72
CA ILE A 145 13.52 2.40 -0.33
C ILE A 145 12.00 2.55 -0.11
N ALA A 146 11.29 3.23 -1.01
CA ALA A 146 9.86 3.49 -0.85
C ALA A 146 9.03 2.19 -0.71
N PRO A 147 9.14 1.21 -1.62
CA PRO A 147 8.41 -0.06 -1.48
C PRO A 147 8.92 -0.92 -0.32
N SER A 148 10.21 -0.84 0.04
CA SER A 148 10.70 -1.56 1.22
C SER A 148 10.01 -1.07 2.49
N LEU A 149 9.88 0.23 2.69
CA LEU A 149 9.19 0.79 3.84
C LEU A 149 7.72 0.42 3.85
N THR A 150 7.02 0.47 2.71
CA THR A 150 5.61 0.12 2.64
C THR A 150 5.35 -1.38 2.79
N THR A 151 6.25 -2.24 2.30
CA THR A 151 6.11 -3.69 2.41
C THR A 151 6.51 -4.20 3.80
N PHE A 152 7.68 -3.78 4.30
CA PHE A 152 8.18 -4.26 5.60
C PHE A 152 7.42 -3.71 6.80
N ALA A 153 6.73 -2.58 6.67
CA ALA A 153 5.96 -2.02 7.77
C ALA A 153 4.98 -3.03 8.40
N PHE A 154 4.34 -3.88 7.61
CA PHE A 154 3.33 -4.84 8.07
C PHE A 154 3.81 -6.29 8.15
N LEU A 155 5.00 -6.62 7.66
CA LEU A 155 5.56 -7.97 7.74
C LEU A 155 5.67 -8.51 9.18
N PRO A 156 6.09 -7.73 10.18
CA PRO A 156 6.16 -8.23 11.56
C PRO A 156 4.79 -8.74 12.05
N GLN A 157 3.71 -8.04 11.76
CA GLN A 157 2.37 -8.48 12.15
C GLN A 157 1.95 -9.75 11.41
N PHE A 158 2.28 -9.88 10.14
CA PHE A 158 2.03 -11.09 9.36
C PHE A 158 2.75 -12.31 9.95
N PHE A 159 4.04 -12.18 10.28
CA PHE A 159 4.82 -13.27 10.91
C PHE A 159 4.29 -13.64 12.30
N ILE A 160 3.85 -12.67 13.10
CA ILE A 160 3.21 -12.94 14.40
C ILE A 160 1.92 -13.74 14.20
N ASN A 161 1.06 -13.35 13.26
CA ASN A 161 -0.17 -14.05 12.96
C ASN A 161 0.09 -15.48 12.45
N LEU A 162 1.11 -15.64 11.60
CA LEU A 162 1.53 -16.94 11.07
C LEU A 162 2.04 -17.87 12.20
N LYS A 163 2.91 -17.35 13.08
CA LYS A 163 3.43 -18.10 14.23
C LYS A 163 2.32 -18.52 15.19
N LYS A 164 1.36 -17.65 15.45
CA LYS A 164 0.22 -17.92 16.32
C LYS A 164 -0.90 -18.72 15.63
N LYS A 165 -0.78 -18.99 14.33
CA LYS A 165 -1.82 -19.60 13.49
C LYS A 165 -3.19 -18.93 13.67
N ASN A 166 -3.22 -17.63 13.94
CA ASN A 166 -4.43 -16.88 14.23
C ASN A 166 -4.60 -15.75 13.21
N PHE A 167 -5.59 -15.92 12.36
CA PHE A 167 -6.01 -14.95 11.33
C PHE A 167 -7.46 -14.49 11.55
N ALA A 168 -7.97 -14.62 12.78
CA ALA A 168 -9.32 -14.18 13.13
C ALA A 168 -9.52 -12.70 12.80
N GLY A 169 -10.66 -12.37 12.22
CA GLY A 169 -11.01 -10.99 11.84
C GLY A 169 -10.33 -10.49 10.55
N LEU A 170 -9.37 -11.23 9.96
CA LEU A 170 -8.76 -10.80 8.71
C LEU A 170 -9.61 -11.20 7.50
N SER A 171 -9.79 -10.23 6.59
CA SER A 171 -10.50 -10.45 5.33
C SER A 171 -9.53 -11.01 4.25
N PRO A 172 -9.89 -12.08 3.51
CA PRO A 172 -9.09 -12.56 2.39
C PRO A 172 -9.11 -11.59 1.19
N TRP A 173 -10.08 -10.68 1.13
CA TRP A 173 -10.19 -9.70 0.05
C TRP A 173 -9.06 -8.67 0.07
N MET A 174 -8.52 -8.35 1.26
CA MET A 174 -7.42 -7.39 1.38
C MET A 174 -6.15 -7.88 0.67
N PRO A 175 -5.58 -9.07 0.99
CA PRO A 175 -4.41 -9.55 0.26
C PRO A 175 -4.70 -9.76 -1.23
N LEU A 176 -5.92 -10.15 -1.62
CA LEU A 176 -6.29 -10.28 -3.02
C LEU A 176 -6.22 -8.92 -3.76
N LEU A 177 -6.73 -7.85 -3.14
CA LEU A 177 -6.64 -6.49 -3.69
C LEU A 177 -5.19 -6.02 -3.78
N TYR A 178 -4.35 -6.34 -2.79
CA TYR A 178 -2.90 -6.07 -2.86
C TYR A 178 -2.22 -6.83 -4.01
N MET A 179 -2.57 -8.11 -4.22
CA MET A 179 -2.05 -8.89 -5.35
C MET A 179 -2.43 -8.24 -6.69
N PHE A 180 -3.70 -7.87 -6.86
CA PHE A 180 -4.17 -7.16 -8.05
C PHE A 180 -3.43 -5.85 -8.27
N ASN A 181 -3.33 -5.02 -7.23
CA ASN A 181 -2.60 -3.75 -7.25
C ASN A 181 -1.14 -3.93 -7.71
N ASN A 182 -0.42 -4.85 -7.05
CA ASN A 182 0.98 -5.07 -7.38
C ASN A 182 1.16 -5.66 -8.80
N THR A 183 0.24 -6.50 -9.27
CA THR A 183 0.25 -7.01 -10.64
C THR A 183 0.09 -5.89 -11.67
N CYS A 184 -0.83 -4.95 -11.43
CA CYS A 184 -0.99 -3.77 -12.30
C CYS A 184 0.30 -2.94 -12.37
N TRP A 185 0.97 -2.72 -11.22
CA TRP A 185 2.23 -1.98 -11.18
C TRP A 185 3.39 -2.75 -11.82
N VAL A 186 3.47 -4.08 -11.68
CA VAL A 186 4.46 -4.90 -12.41
C VAL A 186 4.32 -4.69 -13.91
N ILE A 187 3.10 -4.81 -14.43
CA ILE A 187 2.84 -4.65 -15.87
C ILE A 187 3.17 -3.22 -16.32
N TYR A 188 2.76 -2.22 -15.54
CA TYR A 188 3.06 -0.82 -15.83
C TYR A 188 4.57 -0.55 -15.92
N TYR A 189 5.33 -0.92 -14.89
CA TYR A 189 6.78 -0.70 -14.85
C TYR A 189 7.54 -1.56 -15.86
N PHE A 190 7.06 -2.78 -16.16
CA PHE A 190 7.66 -3.63 -17.19
C PHE A 190 7.49 -3.04 -18.58
N MET A 191 6.34 -2.44 -18.89
CA MET A 191 6.08 -1.82 -20.18
C MET A 191 6.76 -0.45 -20.33
N LYS A 192 7.13 0.20 -19.23
CA LYS A 192 7.64 1.58 -19.23
C LYS A 192 8.91 1.77 -20.07
N PRO A 193 9.98 0.96 -19.93
CA PRO A 193 11.18 1.08 -20.75
C PRO A 193 10.93 0.96 -22.25
N PHE A 194 9.98 0.10 -22.65
CA PHE A 194 9.64 -0.06 -24.06
C PHE A 194 8.85 1.11 -24.63
N TYR A 195 8.10 1.81 -23.79
CA TYR A 195 7.32 2.98 -24.20
C TYR A 195 8.20 4.23 -24.34
N ASP A 196 9.16 4.40 -23.45
CA ASP A 196 10.02 5.58 -23.40
C ASP A 196 11.12 5.55 -24.45
N VAL A 197 11.44 4.35 -25.00
CA VAL A 197 12.56 4.14 -25.90
C VAL A 197 12.08 3.71 -27.27
N GLN A 198 12.00 4.66 -28.17
CA GLN A 198 11.65 4.29 -29.54
C GLN A 198 12.83 3.69 -30.33
N LEU A 199 14.12 3.82 -29.96
CA LEU A 199 15.21 3.35 -30.85
C LEU A 199 16.65 3.24 -30.29
N ASP A 200 16.96 3.53 -28.99
CA ASP A 200 18.35 3.48 -28.50
C ASP A 200 18.55 2.47 -27.36
N GLN A 201 19.43 1.48 -27.58
CA GLN A 201 19.73 0.43 -26.59
C GLN A 201 20.36 0.98 -25.29
N ALA A 202 21.15 2.06 -25.35
CA ALA A 202 21.75 2.66 -24.17
C ALA A 202 20.70 3.34 -23.28
N ILE A 203 19.73 4.03 -23.88
CA ILE A 203 18.61 4.64 -23.19
C ILE A 203 17.73 3.55 -22.56
N MET A 204 17.48 2.45 -23.28
CA MET A 204 16.71 1.30 -22.77
C MET A 204 17.36 0.70 -21.52
N LYS A 205 18.68 0.52 -21.51
CA LYS A 205 19.42 0.01 -20.34
C LYS A 205 19.21 0.92 -19.12
N ASN A 206 19.30 2.22 -19.29
CA ASN A 206 19.13 3.19 -18.22
C ASN A 206 17.68 3.22 -17.70
N ALA A 207 16.69 3.12 -18.60
CA ALA A 207 15.28 3.00 -18.22
C ALA A 207 15.03 1.76 -17.36
N TRP A 208 15.64 0.61 -17.70
CA TRP A 208 15.55 -0.61 -16.89
C TRP A 208 16.19 -0.44 -15.51
N ILE A 209 17.35 0.21 -15.42
CA ILE A 209 17.99 0.51 -14.11
C ILE A 209 17.04 1.28 -13.20
N ALA A 210 16.30 2.23 -13.75
CA ALA A 210 15.38 3.06 -12.98
C ALA A 210 14.14 2.31 -12.46
N VAL A 211 13.63 1.30 -13.18
CA VAL A 211 12.37 0.60 -12.84
C VAL A 211 12.55 -0.80 -12.25
N ALA A 212 13.66 -1.46 -12.50
CA ALA A 212 13.89 -2.85 -12.06
C ALA A 212 13.72 -3.03 -10.53
N PRO A 213 14.20 -2.13 -9.65
CA PRO A 213 13.96 -2.26 -8.23
C PRO A 213 12.47 -2.22 -7.86
N ALA A 214 11.70 -1.32 -8.49
CA ALA A 214 10.26 -1.25 -8.27
C ALA A 214 9.58 -2.56 -8.66
N ILE A 215 9.92 -3.13 -9.82
CA ILE A 215 9.39 -4.42 -10.28
C ILE A 215 9.73 -5.54 -9.30
N ALA A 216 10.99 -5.63 -8.87
CA ALA A 216 11.43 -6.65 -7.91
C ALA A 216 10.63 -6.60 -6.60
N TRP A 217 10.43 -5.40 -6.07
CA TRP A 217 9.62 -5.20 -4.86
C TRP A 217 8.14 -5.55 -5.04
N GLN A 218 7.56 -5.27 -6.20
CA GLN A 218 6.19 -5.68 -6.50
C GLN A 218 6.05 -7.21 -6.53
N PHE A 219 7.05 -7.94 -7.06
CA PHE A 219 7.07 -9.41 -6.98
C PHE A 219 7.18 -9.91 -5.54
N ILE A 220 8.05 -9.33 -4.71
CA ILE A 220 8.15 -9.66 -3.28
C ILE A 220 6.80 -9.42 -2.59
N ALA A 221 6.14 -8.32 -2.88
CA ALA A 221 4.82 -8.00 -2.35
C ALA A 221 3.77 -9.03 -2.80
N ILE A 222 3.73 -9.41 -4.09
CA ILE A 222 2.81 -10.43 -4.60
C ILE A 222 3.01 -11.76 -3.86
N ILE A 223 4.25 -12.22 -3.69
CA ILE A 223 4.57 -13.45 -2.95
C ILE A 223 4.07 -13.35 -1.50
N THR A 224 4.35 -12.22 -0.84
CA THR A 224 3.93 -11.98 0.55
C THR A 224 2.41 -12.01 0.69
N TYR A 225 1.68 -11.30 -0.17
CA TYR A 225 0.21 -11.24 -0.09
C TYR A 225 -0.45 -12.54 -0.54
N THR A 226 0.14 -13.28 -1.49
CA THR A 226 -0.30 -14.64 -1.84
C THR A 226 -0.18 -15.57 -0.63
N SER A 227 0.95 -15.54 0.07
CA SER A 227 1.17 -16.33 1.28
C SER A 227 0.16 -15.97 2.38
N GLN A 228 -0.12 -14.69 2.55
CA GLN A 228 -1.12 -14.22 3.50
C GLN A 228 -2.54 -14.67 3.12
N PHE A 229 -2.91 -14.58 1.85
CA PHE A 229 -4.20 -15.04 1.34
C PHE A 229 -4.42 -16.53 1.63
N ILE A 230 -3.43 -17.37 1.28
CA ILE A 230 -3.47 -18.81 1.53
C ILE A 230 -3.59 -19.11 3.04
N ALA A 231 -2.83 -18.41 3.89
CA ALA A 231 -2.88 -18.59 5.33
C ALA A 231 -4.27 -18.25 5.92
N ILE A 232 -4.88 -17.17 5.46
CA ILE A 232 -6.25 -16.77 5.88
C ILE A 232 -7.28 -17.80 5.43
N LEU A 233 -7.21 -18.30 4.19
CA LEU A 233 -8.12 -19.32 3.69
C LEU A 233 -8.01 -20.62 4.48
N ASN A 234 -6.79 -21.12 4.70
CA ASN A 234 -6.54 -22.32 5.47
C ASN A 234 -7.07 -22.20 6.91
N TYR A 235 -6.87 -21.05 7.55
CA TYR A 235 -7.42 -20.77 8.88
C TYR A 235 -8.95 -20.84 8.87
N ARG A 236 -9.62 -20.20 7.92
CA ARG A 236 -11.09 -20.21 7.80
C ARG A 236 -11.64 -21.61 7.56
N ILE A 237 -11.01 -22.40 6.70
CA ILE A 237 -11.38 -23.80 6.45
C ILE A 237 -11.24 -24.62 7.73
N SER A 238 -10.14 -24.48 8.47
CA SER A 238 -9.90 -25.19 9.72
C SER A 238 -10.93 -24.85 10.79
N VAL A 239 -11.27 -23.56 10.96
CA VAL A 239 -12.31 -23.11 11.91
C VAL A 239 -13.67 -23.66 11.52
N LYS A 240 -14.05 -23.61 10.22
CA LYS A 240 -15.31 -24.16 9.75
C LYS A 240 -15.41 -25.66 10.02
N LYS A 241 -14.33 -26.41 9.77
CA LYS A 241 -14.26 -27.87 10.04
C LYS A 241 -14.42 -28.16 11.54
N ALA A 242 -13.74 -27.41 12.40
CA ALA A 242 -13.85 -27.56 13.86
C ALA A 242 -15.29 -27.32 14.36
N ASN A 243 -15.94 -26.27 13.88
CA ASN A 243 -17.33 -25.96 14.24
C ASN A 243 -18.31 -27.04 13.78
N LEU A 244 -18.12 -27.61 12.58
CA LEU A 244 -18.95 -28.72 12.08
C LEU A 244 -18.82 -29.98 12.96
N LEU A 245 -17.58 -30.34 13.34
CA LEU A 245 -17.33 -31.48 14.24
C LEU A 245 -17.96 -31.26 15.60
N GLN A 246 -17.87 -30.06 16.16
CA GLN A 246 -18.49 -29.72 17.45
C GLN A 246 -20.01 -29.85 17.40
N ASN A 247 -20.66 -29.36 16.35
CA ASN A 247 -22.10 -29.46 16.17
C ASN A 247 -22.54 -30.93 16.05
N GLN A 248 -21.82 -31.74 15.25
CA GLN A 248 -22.11 -33.18 15.15
C GLN A 248 -22.00 -33.90 16.51
N THR A 249 -20.99 -33.55 17.30
CA THR A 249 -20.82 -34.11 18.64
C THR A 249 -21.99 -33.73 19.57
N LEU A 250 -22.44 -32.48 19.51
CA LEU A 250 -23.60 -32.03 20.29
C LEU A 250 -24.87 -32.72 19.88
N GLU A 251 -25.15 -32.89 18.59
CA GLU A 251 -26.33 -33.60 18.08
C GLU A 251 -26.34 -35.08 18.51
N ASN A 252 -25.19 -35.76 18.41
CA ASN A 252 -25.05 -37.15 18.86
C ASN A 252 -25.29 -37.31 20.38
N ASN A 253 -24.80 -36.36 21.17
CA ASN A 253 -25.03 -36.37 22.64
C ASN A 253 -26.52 -36.16 22.97
N LEU A 254 -27.21 -35.24 22.29
CA LEU A 254 -28.66 -35.02 22.49
C LEU A 254 -29.48 -36.24 22.08
N GLN A 255 -29.14 -36.89 20.96
CA GLN A 255 -29.82 -38.11 20.54
C GLN A 255 -29.66 -39.27 21.54
N ASN A 256 -28.46 -39.39 22.15
CA ASN A 256 -28.20 -40.41 23.17
C ASN A 256 -28.96 -40.12 24.48
N GLN A 257 -29.07 -38.87 24.89
CA GLN A 257 -29.90 -38.50 26.08
C GLN A 257 -31.38 -38.82 25.89
N ASN A 258 -31.91 -38.54 24.70
CA ASN A 258 -33.32 -38.83 24.37
C ASN A 258 -33.63 -40.34 24.23
N LYS A 259 -32.65 -41.21 24.10
CA LYS A 259 -32.83 -42.67 24.10
C LYS A 259 -32.79 -43.30 25.48
N ILE A 260 -32.33 -42.56 26.49
CA ILE A 260 -32.20 -43.05 27.89
C ILE A 260 -33.35 -42.56 28.78
N SER A 261 -34.10 -41.53 28.32
CA SER A 261 -35.35 -41.06 28.92
C SER A 261 -36.54 -41.85 28.37
#